data_fc19fc6411cadfbf561187006605fdb8
#
_entry.id   fc19fc6411cadfbf561187006605fdb8
#
_cell.length_a   1.000
_cell.length_b   1.000
_cell.length_c   1.000
_cell.angle_alpha   90.00
_cell.angle_beta   90.00
_cell.angle_gamma   90.00
#
_symmetry.space_group_name_H-M   'P 1'
#
loop_
_entity.id
_entity.type
_entity.pdbx_description
1 polymer ?
#
loop_
_entity_poly.entity_id
_entity_poly.type
_entity_poly.pdbx_seq_one_letter_code
_entity_poly.pdbx_strand_id
1 'polypeptide(L)' 'MNELGTEVHLHARVFRTAGEWYADIEDELDPQPDNPLWYGSYASQRAAIDAACARIAAMQLARHSEQSLGLVG' A
#
# COMPACT_ATOMS: atom_id res chain seq x y z
N MET A 1 -4.45 0.41 23.42
CA MET A 1 -4.13 0.26 22.88
C MET A 1 -4.06 -0.35 22.06
N ASN A 2 -4.13 -0.23 21.89
CA ASN A 2 -3.97 -0.70 21.27
C ASN A 2 -3.69 -1.07 20.32
N GLU A 3 -3.66 -1.21 20.00
CA GLU A 3 -3.32 -1.55 19.12
C GLU A 3 -2.36 -1.89 18.67
N LEU A 4 -2.16 -1.89 18.97
CA LEU A 4 -1.07 -2.16 18.94
C LEU A 4 -0.43 -2.92 17.99
N GLY A 5 0.45 -2.84 17.30
CA GLY A 5 1.26 -3.61 16.42
C GLY A 5 0.57 -4.36 15.30
N THR A 6 -0.69 -4.37 15.33
CA THR A 6 -1.42 -5.06 14.27
C THR A 6 -1.74 -4.13 13.12
N GLU A 7 -1.57 -2.86 13.32
CA GLU A 7 -1.90 -1.89 12.30
C GLU A 7 -0.81 -1.81 11.24
N VAL A 8 -1.22 -1.74 9.99
CA VAL A 8 -0.29 -1.62 8.88
C VAL A 8 -0.18 -0.13 8.53
N HIS A 9 1.03 0.38 8.56
CA HIS A 9 1.28 1.79 8.28
C HIS A 9 1.73 1.95 6.84
N LEU A 10 0.77 1.96 5.94
CA LEU A 10 1.06 2.09 4.51
C LEU A 10 0.87 3.53 4.08
N HIS A 11 1.78 4.00 3.25
CA HIS A 11 1.75 5.34 2.73
C HIS A 11 1.81 5.28 1.20
N ALA A 12 0.83 5.86 0.54
CA ALA A 12 0.78 5.88 -0.91
C ALA A 12 1.18 7.26 -1.42
N ARG A 13 1.97 7.26 -2.49
CA ARG A 13 2.34 8.50 -3.16
C ARG A 13 1.88 8.42 -4.60
N VAL A 14 1.31 9.52 -5.09
CA VAL A 14 0.87 9.62 -6.48
C VAL A 14 1.37 10.93 -7.02
N PHE A 15 2.14 10.87 -8.10
CA PHE A 15 2.65 12.09 -8.71
C PHE A 15 2.87 11.88 -10.19
N ARG A 16 2.97 12.99 -10.91
CA ARG A 16 3.13 12.95 -12.35
C ARG A 16 4.61 12.94 -12.70
N THR A 17 4.99 12.05 -13.60
CA THR A 17 6.36 11.99 -14.05
C THR A 17 6.42 11.49 -15.49
N ALA A 18 7.21 12.15 -16.33
CA ALA A 18 7.41 11.74 -17.71
C ALA A 18 6.11 11.57 -18.49
N GLY A 19 5.11 12.40 -18.19
CA GLY A 19 3.85 12.34 -18.93
C GLY A 19 2.88 11.29 -18.44
N GLU A 20 3.26 10.57 -17.40
CA GLU A 20 2.39 9.54 -16.81
C GLU A 20 2.20 9.81 -15.33
N TRP A 21 1.22 9.12 -14.76
CA TRP A 21 0.95 9.21 -13.33
C TRP A 21 1.53 8.00 -12.64
N TYR A 22 2.47 8.23 -11.77
CA TYR A 22 3.16 7.19 -11.03
C TYR A 22 2.56 7.08 -9.63
N ALA A 23 2.40 5.86 -9.16
CA ALA A 23 1.93 5.61 -7.81
C ALA A 23 2.81 4.56 -7.16
N ASP A 24 3.08 4.71 -5.86
CA ASP A 24 3.77 3.67 -5.13
C ASP A 24 3.25 3.61 -3.70
N ILE A 25 3.58 2.53 -3.04
CA ILE A 25 3.19 2.31 -1.65
C ILE A 25 4.43 1.90 -0.88
N GLU A 26 4.64 2.50 0.26
CA GLU A 26 5.77 2.16 1.11
C GLU A 26 5.31 1.99 2.55
N ASP A 27 6.11 1.31 3.32
CA ASP A 27 5.89 1.14 4.75
C ASP A 27 6.33 2.43 5.45
N GLU A 28 5.40 3.08 6.10
CA GLU A 28 5.67 4.35 6.77
C GLU A 28 6.72 4.20 7.87
N LEU A 29 6.77 3.04 8.48
CA LEU A 29 7.70 2.77 9.57
C LEU A 29 9.07 2.35 9.08
N ASP A 30 9.18 1.94 7.83
CA ASP A 30 10.43 1.49 7.26
C ASP A 30 10.48 1.89 5.79
N PRO A 31 10.54 3.19 5.51
CA PRO A 31 10.50 3.66 4.13
C PRO A 31 11.75 3.28 3.38
N GLN A 32 11.57 2.74 2.19
CA GLN A 32 12.67 2.37 1.32
C GLN A 32 12.38 2.93 -0.07
N PRO A 33 12.78 4.17 -0.33
CA PRO A 33 12.42 4.83 -1.58
C PRO A 33 12.86 4.06 -2.82
N ASP A 34 13.97 3.34 -2.73
CA ASP A 34 14.47 2.59 -3.87
C ASP A 34 13.81 1.23 -4.02
N ASN A 35 12.98 0.84 -3.07
CA ASN A 35 12.36 -0.47 -3.09
C ASN A 35 10.98 -0.43 -2.46
N PRO A 36 10.03 0.24 -3.11
CA PRO A 36 8.67 0.32 -2.56
C PRO A 36 7.99 -1.04 -2.54
N LEU A 37 7.01 -1.17 -1.68
CA LEU A 37 6.24 -2.41 -1.58
C LEU A 37 5.48 -2.69 -2.85
N TRP A 38 5.07 -1.64 -3.55
CA TRP A 38 4.36 -1.75 -4.81
C TRP A 38 4.48 -0.45 -5.58
N TYR A 39 4.52 -0.52 -6.90
CA TYR A 39 4.50 0.68 -7.72
C TYR A 39 3.84 0.37 -9.07
N GLY A 40 3.44 1.43 -9.75
CA GLY A 40 2.84 1.30 -11.07
C GLY A 40 2.70 2.66 -11.74
N SER A 41 2.53 2.64 -13.04
CA SER A 41 2.34 3.85 -13.84
C SER A 41 1.01 3.77 -14.57
N TYR A 42 0.32 4.90 -14.68
CA TYR A 42 -1.01 4.95 -15.24
C TYR A 42 -1.19 6.19 -16.11
N ALA A 43 -2.18 6.15 -16.98
CA ALA A 43 -2.42 7.24 -17.91
C ALA A 43 -3.12 8.43 -17.24
N SER A 44 -3.78 8.22 -16.12
CA SER A 44 -4.51 9.30 -15.46
C SER A 44 -4.28 9.26 -13.96
N GLN A 45 -4.48 10.41 -13.33
CA GLN A 45 -4.36 10.51 -11.87
C GLN A 45 -5.39 9.61 -11.20
N ARG A 46 -6.60 9.60 -11.72
CA ARG A 46 -7.67 8.80 -11.14
C ARG A 46 -7.31 7.32 -11.15
N ALA A 47 -6.77 6.85 -12.26
CA ALA A 47 -6.38 5.45 -12.36
C ALA A 47 -5.27 5.12 -11.37
N ALA A 48 -4.31 6.02 -11.21
CA ALA A 48 -3.21 5.80 -10.26
C ALA A 48 -3.74 5.75 -8.83
N ILE A 49 -4.62 6.66 -8.48
CA ILE A 49 -5.20 6.70 -7.13
C ILE A 49 -6.02 5.44 -6.86
N ASP A 50 -6.87 5.07 -7.82
CA ASP A 50 -7.72 3.89 -7.66
C ASP A 50 -6.87 2.62 -7.50
N ALA A 51 -5.80 2.52 -8.27
CA ALA A 51 -4.92 1.36 -8.20
C ALA A 51 -4.22 1.29 -6.84
N ALA A 52 -3.72 2.43 -6.35
CA ALA A 52 -3.05 2.46 -5.07
C ALA A 52 -4.02 2.11 -3.94
N CYS A 53 -5.23 2.64 -3.98
CA CYS A 53 -6.23 2.34 -2.97
C CYS A 53 -6.60 0.87 -2.96
N ALA A 54 -6.78 0.29 -4.14
CA ALA A 54 -7.11 -1.11 -4.25
C ALA A 54 -5.98 -1.97 -3.69
N ARG A 55 -4.74 -1.57 -3.96
CA ARG A 55 -3.59 -2.34 -3.49
C ARG A 55 -3.45 -2.28 -1.98
N ILE A 56 -3.66 -1.10 -1.41
CA ILE A 56 -3.61 -0.95 0.04
C ILE A 56 -4.67 -1.83 0.69
N ALA A 57 -5.88 -1.82 0.15
CA ALA A 57 -6.96 -2.64 0.68
C ALA A 57 -6.61 -4.12 0.61
N ALA A 58 -6.01 -4.55 -0.49
CA ALA A 58 -5.62 -5.94 -0.65
C ALA A 58 -4.54 -6.33 0.35
N MET A 59 -3.57 -5.45 0.58
CA MET A 59 -2.51 -5.72 1.53
C MET A 59 -3.05 -5.82 2.95
N GLN A 60 -3.95 -4.93 3.31
CA GLN A 60 -4.54 -4.95 4.64
C GLN A 60 -5.40 -6.18 4.84
N LEU A 61 -6.13 -6.56 3.81
CA LEU A 61 -6.99 -7.73 3.90
C LEU A 61 -6.18 -9.01 4.04
N ALA A 62 -5.09 -9.13 3.29
CA ALA A 62 -4.24 -10.30 3.37
C ALA A 62 -3.64 -10.43 4.76
N ARG A 63 -3.20 -9.30 5.33
CA ARG A 63 -2.62 -9.32 6.65
C ARG A 63 -3.66 -9.70 7.71
N HIS A 64 -4.86 -9.19 7.55
CA HIS A 64 -5.94 -9.52 8.47
C HIS A 64 -6.28 -11.00 8.39
N SER A 65 -6.29 -11.57 7.20
CA SER A 65 -6.55 -12.99 7.03
C SER A 65 -5.51 -13.85 7.70
N GLU A 66 -4.25 -13.46 7.59
CA GLU A 66 -3.18 -14.19 8.24
C GLU A 66 -3.36 -14.21 9.74
N GLN A 67 -3.74 -13.09 10.31
CA GLN A 67 -3.98 -13.01 11.74
C GLN A 67 -5.13 -13.91 12.17
N SER A 68 -6.19 -13.92 11.38
CA SER A 68 -7.33 -14.75 11.67
C SER A 68 -6.95 -16.24 11.68
N LEU A 69 -6.16 -16.63 10.69
CA LEU A 69 -5.71 -18.03 10.64
C LEU A 69 -4.85 -18.38 11.84
N GLY A 70 -4.02 -17.46 12.27
CA GLY A 70 -3.20 -17.68 13.43
C GLY A 70 -4.01 -17.86 14.69
N LEU A 71 -5.11 -17.15 14.80
CA LEU A 71 -5.96 -17.29 15.96
C LEU A 71 -6.69 -18.62 15.99
N VAL A 72 -7.10 -19.06 14.83
CA VAL A 72 -7.81 -20.34 14.73
C VAL A 72 -6.88 -21.50 14.97
N GLY A 73 -5.69 -21.38 14.44
CA GLY A 73 -4.71 -22.42 14.60
C GLY A 73 -4.21 -22.50 16.01
#